data_87e7ea69c41cd74950e66a99e20bd39f
#
_entry.id   87e7ea69c41cd74950e66a99e20bd39f
#
_cell.length_a   1.000
_cell.length_b   1.000
_cell.length_c   1.000
_cell.angle_alpha   90.00
_cell.angle_beta   90.00
_cell.angle_gamma   90.00
#
_symmetry.space_group_name_H-M   'P 1'
#
loop_
_entity.id
_entity.type
_entity.pdbx_description
1 polymer ?
#
loop_
_entity_poly.entity_id
_entity_poly.type
_entity_poly.pdbx_seq_one_letter_code
_entity_poly.pdbx_strand_id
1 'polypeptide(L)'
;YIIVTEKKGVINVLNRKGKNYPGFPLNFDTNIDSNIFIEKKSTPQKSLITILLTNGKIVKVNMNGVITEETQLYRPSINSKFELIIDPTKKNYKIVVTDETTVYVIEKNEVQFKYDLFETKDLNYQYYYFGGNNEMLSILNRSKNNILIFNFKTNSISKINIPSDQLISILYYDYKKEFEIYSILNNKLLKNRLKN
;
A
#
# COMPACT_ATOMS: atom_id res chain seq x y z
N TYR A 1 -19.87 10.48 0.56
CA TYR A 1 -19.57 9.94 1.90
C TYR A 1 -18.16 10.32 2.33
N ILE A 2 -17.94 10.35 3.64
CA ILE A 2 -16.64 10.56 4.29
C ILE A 2 -16.42 9.33 5.15
N ILE A 3 -15.24 8.73 5.06
CA ILE A 3 -14.85 7.59 5.90
C ILE A 3 -13.82 8.10 6.91
N VAL A 4 -14.07 7.79 8.18
CA VAL A 4 -13.21 8.15 9.30
C VAL A 4 -12.85 6.87 10.05
N THR A 5 -11.56 6.61 10.18
CA THR A 5 -11.04 5.50 10.99
C THR A 5 -10.44 6.03 12.28
N GLU A 6 -10.68 5.33 13.37
CA GLU A 6 -10.02 5.57 14.65
C GLU A 6 -9.00 4.46 14.88
N LYS A 7 -7.84 4.82 15.47
CA LYS A 7 -6.78 3.84 15.76
C LYS A 7 -7.27 2.64 16.56
N LYS A 8 -8.27 2.83 17.43
CA LYS A 8 -8.85 1.76 18.24
C LYS A 8 -9.75 0.77 17.49
N GLY A 9 -9.73 0.77 16.16
CA GLY A 9 -10.47 -0.19 15.35
C GLY A 9 -11.89 0.24 15.00
N VAL A 10 -12.26 1.49 15.21
CA VAL A 10 -13.59 2.00 14.84
C VAL A 10 -13.55 2.60 13.44
N ILE A 11 -14.53 2.26 12.62
CA ILE A 11 -14.76 2.88 11.32
C ILE A 11 -16.14 3.50 11.25
N ASN A 12 -16.19 4.77 10.88
CA ASN A 12 -17.38 5.55 10.63
C ASN A 12 -17.51 5.84 9.13
N VAL A 13 -18.71 5.70 8.57
CA VAL A 13 -19.03 6.16 7.22
C VAL A 13 -20.12 7.21 7.31
N LEU A 14 -19.77 8.44 7.00
CA LEU A 14 -20.65 9.59 7.18
C LEU A 14 -21.23 10.06 5.84
N ASN A 15 -22.48 10.45 5.85
CA ASN A 15 -23.11 11.15 4.73
C ASN A 15 -22.72 12.65 4.72
N ARG A 16 -23.21 13.40 3.73
CA ARG A 16 -22.92 14.83 3.59
C ARG A 16 -23.43 15.70 4.76
N LYS A 17 -24.33 15.17 5.60
CA LYS A 17 -24.87 15.85 6.79
C LYS A 17 -24.12 15.45 8.07
N GLY A 18 -23.01 14.70 7.95
CA GLY A 18 -22.23 14.22 9.09
C GLY A 18 -22.89 13.08 9.90
N LYS A 19 -23.97 12.48 9.40
CA LYS A 19 -24.62 11.33 10.05
C LYS A 19 -24.06 10.02 9.50
N ASN A 20 -23.91 9.04 10.37
CA ASN A 20 -23.51 7.69 9.97
C ASN A 20 -24.48 7.09 8.95
N TYR A 21 -23.94 6.36 7.99
CA TYR A 21 -24.71 5.43 7.18
C TYR A 21 -25.25 4.28 8.05
N PRO A 22 -26.38 3.67 7.66
CA PRO A 22 -26.88 2.46 8.33
C PRO A 22 -25.79 1.39 8.42
N GLY A 23 -25.70 0.71 9.57
CA GLY A 23 -24.67 -0.30 9.82
C GLY A 23 -23.33 0.23 10.32
N PHE A 24 -23.16 1.55 10.40
CA PHE A 24 -21.96 2.18 11.02
C PHE A 24 -22.33 2.94 12.30
N PRO A 25 -21.38 3.08 13.27
CA PRO A 25 -19.98 2.64 13.21
C PRO A 25 -19.82 1.11 13.30
N LEU A 26 -18.75 0.60 12.70
CA LEU A 26 -18.26 -0.74 12.98
C LEU A 26 -17.08 -0.65 13.95
N ASN A 27 -17.01 -1.59 14.88
CA ASN A 27 -15.93 -1.71 15.84
C ASN A 27 -15.24 -3.05 15.65
N PHE A 28 -13.93 -3.02 15.46
CA PHE A 28 -13.06 -4.18 15.41
C PHE A 28 -12.27 -4.21 16.73
N ASP A 29 -12.13 -5.39 17.33
CA ASP A 29 -11.35 -5.57 18.57
C ASP A 29 -9.83 -5.43 18.37
N THR A 30 -9.43 -4.80 17.27
CA THR A 30 -8.04 -4.68 16.82
C THR A 30 -7.83 -3.34 16.13
N ASN A 31 -6.70 -2.71 16.38
CA ASN A 31 -6.36 -1.39 15.83
C ASN A 31 -6.33 -1.36 14.30
N ILE A 32 -6.60 -0.18 13.75
CA ILE A 32 -6.43 0.16 12.34
C ILE A 32 -5.31 1.21 12.26
N ASP A 33 -4.12 0.80 11.85
CA ASP A 33 -2.97 1.70 11.67
C ASP A 33 -2.62 1.95 10.20
N SER A 34 -3.31 1.29 9.29
CA SER A 34 -3.07 1.38 7.86
C SER A 34 -4.12 2.25 7.16
N ASN A 35 -3.81 2.67 5.94
CA ASN A 35 -4.79 3.26 5.04
C ASN A 35 -5.93 2.27 4.75
N ILE A 36 -7.09 2.79 4.38
CA ILE A 36 -8.20 2.00 3.88
C ILE A 36 -8.29 2.15 2.36
N PHE A 37 -8.63 1.07 1.67
CA PHE A 37 -8.86 1.13 0.22
C PHE A 37 -10.35 1.05 -0.07
N ILE A 38 -10.83 1.88 -1.02
CA ILE A 38 -12.22 1.92 -1.43
C ILE A 38 -12.33 1.45 -2.87
N GLU A 39 -12.85 0.25 -3.04
CA GLU A 39 -13.18 -0.28 -4.35
C GLU A 39 -14.51 0.33 -4.82
N LYS A 40 -14.41 1.39 -5.64
CA LYS A 40 -15.60 2.05 -6.20
C LYS A 40 -16.25 1.16 -7.24
N LYS A 41 -17.55 0.92 -7.07
CA LYS A 41 -18.41 0.23 -8.04
C LYS A 41 -19.38 1.22 -8.70
N SER A 42 -20.23 0.70 -9.60
CA SER A 42 -21.22 1.50 -10.35
C SER A 42 -22.18 2.30 -9.46
N THR A 43 -22.45 1.82 -8.26
CA THR A 43 -23.24 2.53 -7.26
C THR A 43 -22.49 2.55 -5.93
N PRO A 44 -22.69 3.59 -5.09
CA PRO A 44 -22.08 3.64 -3.76
C PRO A 44 -22.35 2.38 -2.93
N GLN A 45 -23.58 1.86 -2.96
CA GLN A 45 -24.02 0.71 -2.17
C GLN A 45 -23.26 -0.59 -2.53
N LYS A 46 -22.80 -0.71 -3.77
CA LYS A 46 -21.99 -1.84 -4.25
C LYS A 46 -20.49 -1.67 -3.98
N SER A 47 -20.07 -0.47 -3.57
CA SER A 47 -18.66 -0.23 -3.26
C SER A 47 -18.24 -0.98 -2.00
N LEU A 48 -16.98 -1.40 -1.97
CA LEU A 48 -16.39 -2.13 -0.86
C LEU A 48 -15.30 -1.28 -0.20
N ILE A 49 -15.21 -1.39 1.10
CA ILE A 49 -14.17 -0.78 1.93
C ILE A 49 -13.27 -1.92 2.39
N THR A 50 -12.02 -1.89 1.99
CA THR A 50 -11.00 -2.84 2.44
C THR A 50 -10.23 -2.22 3.60
N ILE A 51 -10.19 -2.93 4.72
CA ILE A 51 -9.59 -2.52 5.98
C ILE A 51 -8.52 -3.55 6.33
N LEU A 52 -7.34 -3.09 6.68
CA LEU A 52 -6.26 -3.92 7.17
C LEU A 52 -6.05 -3.64 8.66
N LEU A 53 -6.22 -4.66 9.48
CA LEU A 53 -6.05 -4.60 10.93
C LEU A 53 -4.59 -4.89 11.32
N THR A 54 -4.15 -4.38 12.45
CA THR A 54 -2.75 -4.54 12.91
C THR A 54 -2.36 -5.99 13.22
N ASN A 55 -3.34 -6.87 13.43
CA ASN A 55 -3.10 -8.31 13.58
C ASN A 55 -2.92 -9.06 12.25
N GLY A 56 -2.97 -8.34 11.11
CA GLY A 56 -2.85 -8.91 9.78
C GLY A 56 -4.14 -9.49 9.23
N LYS A 57 -5.30 -9.23 9.85
CA LYS A 57 -6.59 -9.57 9.26
C LYS A 57 -7.01 -8.49 8.27
N ILE A 58 -7.37 -8.89 7.05
CA ILE A 58 -8.02 -8.02 6.08
C ILE A 58 -9.53 -8.25 6.12
N VAL A 59 -10.28 -7.15 6.14
CA VAL A 59 -11.74 -7.19 6.20
C VAL A 59 -12.30 -6.34 5.07
N LYS A 60 -13.26 -6.88 4.31
CA LYS A 60 -14.03 -6.12 3.32
C LYS A 60 -15.45 -5.89 3.83
N VAL A 61 -15.87 -4.65 3.77
CA VAL A 61 -17.16 -4.19 4.26
C VAL A 61 -17.90 -3.47 3.14
N ASN A 62 -19.17 -3.75 2.96
CA ASN A 62 -20.02 -2.97 2.05
C ASN A 62 -20.52 -1.67 2.69
N MET A 63 -21.17 -0.81 1.92
CA MET A 63 -21.67 0.49 2.40
C MET A 63 -22.88 0.39 3.34
N ASN A 64 -23.38 -0.80 3.63
CA ASN A 64 -24.42 -1.05 4.64
C ASN A 64 -23.81 -1.58 5.95
N GLY A 65 -22.49 -1.55 6.10
CA GLY A 65 -21.81 -2.05 7.30
C GLY A 65 -21.75 -3.57 7.42
N VAL A 66 -22.05 -4.30 6.34
CA VAL A 66 -21.97 -5.77 6.35
C VAL A 66 -20.58 -6.21 5.94
N ILE A 67 -19.94 -7.03 6.76
CA ILE A 67 -18.67 -7.68 6.44
C ILE A 67 -18.94 -8.73 5.37
N THR A 68 -18.30 -8.59 4.21
CA THR A 68 -18.47 -9.50 3.05
C THR A 68 -17.34 -10.50 2.92
N GLU A 69 -16.17 -10.17 3.47
CA GLU A 69 -14.99 -11.03 3.41
C GLU A 69 -14.09 -10.75 4.61
N GLU A 70 -13.54 -11.80 5.21
CA GLU A 70 -12.47 -11.72 6.19
C GLU A 70 -11.39 -12.74 5.82
N THR A 71 -10.13 -12.30 5.84
CA THR A 71 -8.99 -13.16 5.52
C THR A 71 -7.85 -12.86 6.48
N GLN A 72 -7.29 -13.88 7.12
CA GLN A 72 -6.06 -13.76 7.87
C GLN A 72 -4.88 -13.84 6.91
N LEU A 73 -4.06 -12.81 6.86
CA LEU A 73 -2.87 -12.77 6.02
C LEU A 73 -1.72 -13.59 6.61
N TYR A 74 -0.81 -14.01 5.74
CA TYR A 74 0.46 -14.59 6.14
C TYR A 74 1.19 -13.67 7.11
N ARG A 75 1.60 -14.21 8.23
CA ARG A 75 2.28 -13.49 9.31
C ARG A 75 3.54 -14.26 9.70
N PRO A 76 4.74 -13.76 9.31
CA PRO A 76 6.01 -14.41 9.62
C PRO A 76 6.25 -14.58 11.13
N SER A 77 6.00 -13.53 11.91
CA SER A 77 6.17 -13.54 13.37
C SER A 77 5.11 -12.69 14.08
N ILE A 78 5.11 -12.72 15.40
CA ILE A 78 4.25 -11.87 16.23
C ILE A 78 4.58 -10.37 16.08
N ASN A 79 5.81 -10.04 15.69
CA ASN A 79 6.30 -8.67 15.53
C ASN A 79 6.03 -8.10 14.13
N SER A 80 5.43 -8.88 13.23
CA SER A 80 5.12 -8.44 11.86
C SER A 80 4.23 -7.21 11.86
N LYS A 81 4.60 -6.20 11.06
CA LYS A 81 3.83 -5.00 10.82
C LYS A 81 3.21 -5.08 9.42
N PHE A 82 1.97 -4.64 9.30
CA PHE A 82 1.20 -4.72 8.07
C PHE A 82 0.84 -3.31 7.59
N GLU A 83 1.06 -3.05 6.30
CA GLU A 83 0.70 -1.79 5.67
C GLU A 83 -0.04 -2.02 4.36
N LEU A 84 -1.15 -1.32 4.16
CA LEU A 84 -1.88 -1.27 2.90
C LEU A 84 -1.44 -0.04 2.13
N ILE A 85 -0.74 -0.26 1.02
CA ILE A 85 -0.16 0.80 0.19
C ILE A 85 -1.03 0.98 -1.05
N ILE A 86 -1.60 2.16 -1.19
CA ILE A 86 -2.51 2.51 -2.29
C ILE A 86 -1.73 3.26 -3.37
N ASP A 87 -1.95 2.93 -4.63
CA ASP A 87 -1.37 3.68 -5.74
C ASP A 87 -1.92 5.12 -5.81
N PRO A 88 -1.16 6.10 -6.35
CA PRO A 88 -1.59 7.50 -6.43
C PRO A 88 -2.90 7.70 -7.18
N THR A 89 -3.24 6.82 -8.13
CA THR A 89 -4.52 6.88 -8.88
C THR A 89 -5.69 6.28 -8.11
N LYS A 90 -5.43 5.65 -6.95
CA LYS A 90 -6.40 4.98 -6.07
C LYS A 90 -7.19 3.87 -6.78
N LYS A 91 -6.58 3.21 -7.75
CA LYS A 91 -7.19 2.11 -8.52
C LYS A 91 -6.82 0.74 -7.97
N ASN A 92 -5.68 0.65 -7.29
CA ASN A 92 -5.16 -0.62 -6.78
C ASN A 92 -4.40 -0.42 -5.47
N TYR A 93 -4.09 -1.51 -4.79
CA TYR A 93 -3.29 -1.51 -3.57
C TYR A 93 -2.42 -2.76 -3.51
N LYS A 94 -1.38 -2.70 -2.69
CA LYS A 94 -0.57 -3.85 -2.27
C LYS A 94 -0.50 -3.90 -0.75
N ILE A 95 -0.31 -5.08 -0.22
CA ILE A 95 -0.08 -5.27 1.21
C ILE A 95 1.40 -5.58 1.40
N VAL A 96 2.03 -4.78 2.23
CA VAL A 96 3.43 -4.95 2.62
C VAL A 96 3.46 -5.44 4.06
N VAL A 97 4.23 -6.48 4.30
CA VAL A 97 4.52 -7.00 5.64
C VAL A 97 6.00 -6.80 5.91
N THR A 98 6.29 -6.10 6.99
CA THR A 98 7.67 -5.91 7.48
C THR A 98 7.84 -6.77 8.72
N ASP A 99 8.82 -7.66 8.69
CA ASP A 99 9.15 -8.54 9.80
C ASP A 99 10.67 -8.58 10.02
N GLU A 100 11.11 -8.10 11.19
CA GLU A 100 12.53 -7.93 11.52
C GLU A 100 13.32 -7.22 10.41
N THR A 101 14.10 -7.98 9.61
CA THR A 101 14.91 -7.46 8.51
C THR A 101 14.27 -7.68 7.14
N THR A 102 13.14 -8.35 7.08
CA THR A 102 12.56 -8.82 5.83
C THR A 102 11.27 -8.06 5.48
N VAL A 103 11.14 -7.71 4.21
CA VAL A 103 9.93 -7.15 3.61
C VAL A 103 9.28 -8.21 2.73
N TYR A 104 7.99 -8.38 2.91
CA TYR A 104 7.15 -9.26 2.09
C TYR A 104 6.09 -8.41 1.39
N VAL A 105 5.75 -8.75 0.16
CA VAL A 105 4.54 -8.26 -0.51
C VAL A 105 3.56 -9.41 -0.66
N ILE A 106 2.33 -9.18 -0.20
CA ILE A 106 1.28 -10.19 -0.19
C ILE A 106 0.18 -9.77 -1.17
N GLU A 107 -0.23 -10.70 -2.00
CA GLU A 107 -1.40 -10.58 -2.85
C GLU A 107 -2.22 -11.88 -2.79
N LYS A 108 -3.54 -11.78 -2.62
CA LYS A 108 -4.45 -12.92 -2.49
C LYS A 108 -3.99 -13.96 -1.45
N ASN A 109 -3.45 -13.46 -0.34
CA ASN A 109 -2.89 -14.26 0.76
C ASN A 109 -1.65 -15.11 0.41
N GLU A 110 -1.01 -14.82 -0.71
CA GLU A 110 0.24 -15.46 -1.13
C GLU A 110 1.39 -14.46 -1.11
N VAL A 111 2.57 -14.93 -0.72
CA VAL A 111 3.80 -14.10 -0.77
C VAL A 111 4.25 -14.02 -2.22
N GLN A 112 4.08 -12.85 -2.81
CA GLN A 112 4.52 -12.55 -4.18
C GLN A 112 5.99 -12.17 -4.23
N PHE A 113 6.48 -11.59 -3.14
CA PHE A 113 7.84 -11.08 -3.07
C PHE A 113 8.36 -11.15 -1.63
N LYS A 114 9.62 -11.49 -1.49
CA LYS A 114 10.36 -11.49 -0.22
C LYS A 114 11.74 -10.91 -0.45
N TYR A 115 12.17 -9.97 0.39
CA TYR A 115 13.49 -9.36 0.31
C TYR A 115 14.04 -9.03 1.70
N ASP A 116 15.28 -9.42 1.95
CA ASP A 116 15.99 -9.07 3.17
C ASP A 116 16.75 -7.75 2.97
N LEU A 117 16.40 -6.76 3.78
CA LEU A 117 16.99 -5.42 3.77
C LEU A 117 18.15 -5.27 4.76
N PHE A 118 18.40 -6.28 5.59
CA PHE A 118 19.32 -6.24 6.73
C PHE A 118 18.94 -5.21 7.81
N GLU A 119 18.06 -4.27 7.51
CA GLU A 119 17.52 -3.27 8.42
C GLU A 119 16.19 -2.76 7.91
N THR A 120 15.18 -2.75 8.77
CA THR A 120 13.81 -2.32 8.44
C THR A 120 13.34 -1.10 9.25
N LYS A 121 14.27 -0.38 9.87
CA LYS A 121 13.95 0.89 10.53
C LYS A 121 13.74 1.99 9.49
N ASP A 122 12.75 2.84 9.73
CA ASP A 122 12.47 4.02 8.91
C ASP A 122 12.23 3.73 7.43
N LEU A 123 11.54 2.62 7.13
CA LEU A 123 11.10 2.31 5.78
C LEU A 123 9.82 3.06 5.45
N ASN A 124 9.74 3.55 4.21
CA ASN A 124 8.51 4.10 3.64
C ASN A 124 8.25 3.47 2.29
N TYR A 125 7.00 3.17 2.02
CA TYR A 125 6.58 2.47 0.82
C TYR A 125 5.73 3.35 -0.06
N GLN A 126 5.88 3.18 -1.40
CA GLN A 126 4.98 3.79 -2.37
C GLN A 126 4.76 2.81 -3.52
N TYR A 127 3.49 2.55 -3.81
CA TYR A 127 3.09 1.64 -4.87
C TYR A 127 2.64 2.43 -6.09
N TYR A 128 3.04 1.97 -7.27
CA TYR A 128 2.71 2.57 -8.56
C TYR A 128 2.03 1.54 -9.45
N TYR A 129 0.86 1.90 -9.98
CA TYR A 129 0.12 1.12 -10.94
C TYR A 129 -0.04 1.92 -12.24
N PHE A 130 0.61 1.46 -13.31
CA PHE A 130 0.61 2.12 -14.62
C PHE A 130 -0.32 1.46 -15.63
N GLY A 131 -1.09 0.46 -15.21
CA GLY A 131 -1.98 -0.33 -16.05
C GLY A 131 -1.34 -1.62 -16.57
N GLY A 132 -2.19 -2.61 -16.86
CA GLY A 132 -1.72 -3.95 -17.23
C GLY A 132 -0.86 -4.58 -16.13
N ASN A 133 0.27 -5.15 -16.52
CA ASN A 133 1.24 -5.75 -15.59
C ASN A 133 2.39 -4.79 -15.22
N ASN A 134 2.24 -3.48 -15.49
CA ASN A 134 3.27 -2.51 -15.16
C ASN A 134 3.03 -1.96 -13.76
N GLU A 135 3.62 -2.60 -12.78
CA GLU A 135 3.49 -2.29 -11.37
C GLU A 135 4.86 -2.21 -10.70
N MET A 136 5.03 -1.26 -9.81
CA MET A 136 6.26 -1.07 -9.05
C MET A 136 5.97 -0.73 -7.60
N LEU A 137 6.83 -1.21 -6.70
CA LEU A 137 6.90 -0.79 -5.31
C LEU A 137 8.24 -0.12 -5.07
N SER A 138 8.23 1.12 -4.64
CA SER A 138 9.44 1.77 -4.13
C SER A 138 9.51 1.62 -2.61
N ILE A 139 10.71 1.33 -2.13
CA ILE A 139 11.04 1.18 -0.72
C ILE A 139 12.11 2.20 -0.39
N LEU A 140 11.74 3.28 0.27
CA LEU A 140 12.67 4.28 0.78
C LEU A 140 13.23 3.81 2.11
N ASN A 141 14.54 3.64 2.19
CA ASN A 141 15.26 3.45 3.43
C ASN A 141 15.86 4.80 3.83
N ARG A 142 15.24 5.49 4.80
CA ARG A 142 15.67 6.82 5.23
C ARG A 142 17.01 6.81 5.93
N SER A 143 17.33 5.75 6.67
CA SER A 143 18.62 5.66 7.37
C SER A 143 19.81 5.57 6.41
N LYS A 144 19.57 5.07 5.19
CA LYS A 144 20.58 4.93 4.13
C LYS A 144 20.44 5.96 3.00
N ASN A 145 19.41 6.81 3.04
CA ASN A 145 19.09 7.77 1.98
C ASN A 145 19.07 7.11 0.59
N ASN A 146 18.45 5.95 0.49
CA ASN A 146 18.36 5.24 -0.78
C ASN A 146 16.97 4.62 -0.99
N ILE A 147 16.68 4.37 -2.26
CA ILE A 147 15.45 3.72 -2.68
C ILE A 147 15.78 2.46 -3.46
N LEU A 148 15.07 1.40 -3.10
CA LEU A 148 14.96 0.19 -3.89
C LEU A 148 13.63 0.22 -4.65
N ILE A 149 13.65 -0.24 -5.90
CA ILE A 149 12.43 -0.38 -6.71
C ILE A 149 12.25 -1.86 -7.05
N PHE A 150 11.14 -2.40 -6.61
CA PHE A 150 10.68 -3.72 -7.02
C PHE A 150 9.73 -3.60 -8.21
N ASN A 151 10.03 -4.32 -9.29
CA ASN A 151 9.19 -4.41 -10.47
C ASN A 151 8.44 -5.76 -10.46
N PHE A 152 7.12 -5.73 -10.35
CA PHE A 152 6.29 -6.93 -10.27
C PHE A 152 6.29 -7.74 -11.57
N LYS A 153 6.44 -7.08 -12.72
CA LYS A 153 6.46 -7.75 -14.02
C LYS A 153 7.69 -8.64 -14.22
N THR A 154 8.85 -8.15 -13.78
CA THR A 154 10.13 -8.88 -13.91
C THR A 154 10.46 -9.67 -12.66
N ASN A 155 9.67 -9.54 -11.61
CA ASN A 155 9.88 -10.12 -10.28
C ASN A 155 11.32 -9.86 -9.77
N SER A 156 11.77 -8.63 -9.89
CA SER A 156 13.15 -8.26 -9.56
C SER A 156 13.26 -6.89 -8.93
N ILE A 157 14.30 -6.71 -8.11
CA ILE A 157 14.70 -5.39 -7.62
C ILE A 157 15.61 -4.73 -8.65
N SER A 158 15.40 -3.43 -8.85
CA SER A 158 16.31 -2.61 -9.65
C SER A 158 17.72 -2.65 -9.04
N LYS A 159 18.71 -2.95 -9.88
CA LYS A 159 20.13 -2.89 -9.49
C LYS A 159 20.65 -1.46 -9.37
N ILE A 160 19.84 -0.48 -9.75
CA ILE A 160 20.23 0.94 -9.68
C ILE A 160 19.97 1.40 -8.24
N ASN A 161 21.03 1.82 -7.57
CA ASN A 161 20.92 2.52 -6.30
C ASN A 161 20.45 3.95 -6.58
N ILE A 162 19.23 4.28 -6.15
CA ILE A 162 18.64 5.60 -6.34
C ILE A 162 18.77 6.37 -5.03
N PRO A 163 19.71 7.34 -4.97
CA PRO A 163 19.84 8.15 -3.77
C PRO A 163 18.61 9.03 -3.61
N SER A 164 18.02 9.03 -2.41
CA SER A 164 16.89 9.89 -2.07
C SER A 164 16.69 9.96 -0.56
N ASP A 165 16.30 11.12 -0.07
CA ASP A 165 15.86 11.34 1.31
C ASP A 165 14.33 11.45 1.42
N GLN A 166 13.62 11.39 0.28
CA GLN A 166 12.18 11.50 0.16
C GLN A 166 11.60 10.43 -0.76
N LEU A 167 10.29 10.25 -0.70
CA LEU A 167 9.58 9.42 -1.68
C LEU A 167 9.77 9.99 -3.09
N ILE A 168 9.81 9.08 -4.07
CA ILE A 168 10.09 9.42 -5.48
C ILE A 168 8.81 9.64 -6.28
N SER A 169 8.98 10.16 -7.50
CA SER A 169 7.95 10.09 -8.53
C SER A 169 8.42 9.21 -9.68
N ILE A 170 7.56 8.30 -10.13
CA ILE A 170 7.82 7.45 -11.29
C ILE A 170 6.81 7.81 -12.38
N LEU A 171 7.30 8.10 -13.58
CA LEU A 171 6.50 8.30 -14.78
C LEU A 171 6.76 7.16 -15.75
N TYR A 172 5.71 6.63 -16.34
CA TYR A 172 5.81 5.58 -17.37
C TYR A 172 5.43 6.13 -18.73
N TYR A 173 6.30 5.93 -19.71
CA TYR A 173 6.09 6.30 -21.11
C TYR A 173 5.81 5.05 -21.92
N ASP A 174 4.53 4.76 -22.16
CA ASP A 174 4.11 3.53 -22.84
C ASP A 174 4.70 3.37 -24.24
N TYR A 175 4.82 4.47 -25.01
CA TYR A 175 5.38 4.47 -26.35
C TYR A 175 6.87 4.17 -26.41
N LYS A 176 7.62 4.42 -25.32
CA LYS A 176 9.06 4.09 -25.18
C LYS A 176 9.31 2.83 -24.38
N LYS A 177 8.28 2.31 -23.69
CA LYS A 177 8.41 1.25 -22.69
C LYS A 177 9.49 1.59 -21.64
N GLU A 178 9.53 2.83 -21.21
CA GLU A 178 10.57 3.40 -20.34
C GLU A 178 9.94 4.06 -19.12
N PHE A 179 10.63 3.94 -17.97
CA PHE A 179 10.28 4.65 -16.74
C PHE A 179 11.27 5.78 -16.50
N GLU A 180 10.77 6.94 -16.18
CA GLU A 180 11.57 8.04 -15.62
C GLU A 180 11.29 8.14 -14.13
N ILE A 181 12.37 8.18 -13.34
CA ILE A 181 12.33 8.22 -11.89
C ILE A 181 12.93 9.54 -11.44
N TYR A 182 12.17 10.29 -10.67
CA TYR A 182 12.58 11.54 -10.08
C TYR A 182 12.74 11.36 -8.58
N SER A 183 13.94 11.61 -8.06
CA SER A 183 14.28 11.55 -6.64
C SER A 183 14.85 12.88 -6.17
N ILE A 184 14.79 13.12 -4.86
CA ILE A 184 15.33 14.31 -4.22
C ILE A 184 16.35 13.85 -3.20
N LEU A 185 17.55 14.44 -3.25
CA LEU A 185 18.60 14.27 -2.25
C LEU A 185 19.25 15.62 -1.96
N ASN A 186 19.30 16.01 -0.69
CA ASN A 186 19.89 17.28 -0.27
C ASN A 186 19.33 18.48 -1.06
N ASN A 187 18.00 18.53 -1.24
CA ASN A 187 17.28 19.55 -2.02
C ASN A 187 17.65 19.61 -3.52
N LYS A 188 18.29 18.57 -4.04
CA LYS A 188 18.59 18.45 -5.49
C LYS A 188 17.69 17.43 -6.12
N LEU A 189 17.03 17.80 -7.23
CA LEU A 189 16.25 16.90 -8.06
C LEU A 189 17.18 16.07 -8.95
N LEU A 190 17.07 14.76 -8.85
CA LEU A 190 17.78 13.77 -9.64
C LEU A 190 16.83 13.06 -10.58
N LYS A 191 17.29 12.73 -11.78
CA LYS A 191 16.52 11.98 -12.77
C LYS A 191 17.27 10.71 -13.18
N ASN A 192 16.60 9.59 -13.10
CA ASN A 192 17.09 8.29 -13.55
C ASN A 192 16.10 7.68 -14.56
N ARG A 193 16.57 6.75 -15.39
CA ARG A 193 15.76 6.04 -16.37
C ARG A 193 15.93 4.54 -16.20
N LEU A 194 14.81 3.83 -16.24
CA LEU A 194 14.75 2.37 -16.30
C LEU A 194 14.02 1.96 -17.58
N LYS A 195 14.66 1.09 -18.37
CA LYS A 195 13.99 0.41 -19.48
C LYS A 195 13.22 -0.79 -18.93
N ASN A 196 12.05 -1.01 -19.51
CA ASN A 196 11.15 -2.11 -19.13
C ASN A 196 11.55 -3.41 -19.84
#